data_12866e56c2a4ed3aa2c4410510a33812
#
_entry.id   12866e56c2a4ed3aa2c4410510a33812
#
_cell.length_a   1.000
_cell.length_b   1.000
_cell.length_c   1.000
_cell.angle_alpha   90.00
_cell.angle_beta   90.00
_cell.angle_gamma   90.00
#
_symmetry.space_group_name_H-M   'P 1'
#
loop_
_entity.id
_entity.type
_entity.pdbx_description
1 polymer ?
#
loop_
_entity_poly.entity_id
_entity_poly.type
_entity_poly.pdbx_seq_one_letter_code
_entity_poly.pdbx_strand_id
1 'polypeptide(L)'
;MNLAIQSIGSSSSGNSYLITDGTTHLLLDVGLSGKNIRAALADANISEDAVSGILVTHEHVDHVKSIRMMSRICENAEVIASRGTAHNCDKFQYVPEDRLRYFSAQDETRIGDIQIKGFALSHDACEPLGFSFRKDNTKITVVTDTGTVTDEIYEEIRTSDVLVMEANHEVSMLEMGPYPYPVKRRILSDQGHLSNVACGEALTRMLEDRPSLSLTGHPCEDGKLALPKILLAHLSTTNNTPFNAALTVRDVLDQN
;
A
#
# COMPACT_ATOMS: atom_id res chain seq x y z
N MET A 1 2.83 -6.47 21.26
CA MET A 1 1.74 -5.70 20.61
C MET A 1 1.41 -6.39 19.28
N ASN A 2 0.16 -6.25 18.83
CA ASN A 2 -0.24 -6.79 17.53
C ASN A 2 0.33 -5.91 16.41
N LEU A 3 0.49 -6.50 15.23
CA LEU A 3 0.88 -5.78 14.03
C LEU A 3 -0.17 -4.70 13.69
N ALA A 4 0.29 -3.50 13.41
CA ALA A 4 -0.57 -2.35 13.12
C ALA A 4 -0.04 -1.55 11.92
N ILE A 5 -0.94 -0.86 11.22
CA ILE A 5 -0.64 0.09 10.17
C ILE A 5 -1.28 1.44 10.47
N GLN A 6 -0.54 2.51 10.24
CA GLN A 6 -1.01 3.89 10.29
C GLN A 6 -0.72 4.57 8.95
N SER A 7 -1.74 5.13 8.32
CA SER A 7 -1.53 6.03 7.18
C SER A 7 -0.99 7.36 7.69
N ILE A 8 0.20 7.75 7.25
CA ILE A 8 0.76 9.09 7.45
C ILE A 8 0.14 10.04 6.41
N GLY A 9 -0.15 9.53 5.26
CA GLY A 9 -0.90 10.17 4.20
C GLY A 9 -0.98 9.27 2.98
N SER A 10 -2.11 9.36 2.25
CA SER A 10 -2.35 8.55 1.07
C SER A 10 -3.24 9.29 0.08
N SER A 11 -2.67 9.64 -1.05
CA SER A 11 -3.35 10.27 -2.17
C SER A 11 -2.44 10.27 -3.41
N SER A 12 -2.95 10.64 -4.56
CA SER A 12 -2.15 10.88 -5.77
C SER A 12 -1.11 12.02 -5.65
N SER A 13 -0.93 12.60 -4.46
CA SER A 13 0.06 13.65 -4.17
C SER A 13 1.17 13.21 -3.23
N GLY A 14 1.02 12.08 -2.56
CA GLY A 14 2.02 11.54 -1.66
C GLY A 14 1.49 10.43 -0.76
N ASN A 15 2.27 9.37 -0.65
CA ASN A 15 1.94 8.17 0.09
C ASN A 15 3.04 7.84 1.10
N SER A 16 2.66 7.50 2.30
CA SER A 16 3.55 6.95 3.33
C SER A 16 2.73 6.27 4.42
N TYR A 17 3.15 5.10 4.84
CA TYR A 17 2.54 4.34 5.91
C TYR A 17 3.58 3.91 6.93
N LEU A 18 3.20 3.90 8.19
CA LEU A 18 3.96 3.31 9.27
C LEU A 18 3.37 1.94 9.59
N ILE A 19 4.18 0.90 9.48
CA ILE A 19 3.85 -0.47 9.92
C ILE A 19 4.66 -0.75 11.18
N THR A 20 4.02 -1.20 12.24
CA THR A 20 4.69 -1.44 13.52
C THR A 20 4.05 -2.58 14.30
N ASP A 21 4.90 -3.27 15.07
CA ASP A 21 4.47 -4.22 16.10
C ASP A 21 4.77 -3.73 17.53
N GLY A 22 5.17 -2.45 17.63
CA GLY A 22 5.56 -1.78 18.88
C GLY A 22 7.05 -1.86 19.21
N THR A 23 7.82 -2.70 18.51
CA THR A 23 9.28 -2.84 18.64
C THR A 23 10.00 -2.64 17.31
N THR A 24 9.44 -3.13 16.25
CA THR A 24 9.93 -2.96 14.87
C THR A 24 9.07 -1.93 14.16
N HIS A 25 9.69 -0.95 13.52
CA HIS A 25 9.02 0.15 12.83
C HIS A 25 9.49 0.20 11.38
N LEU A 26 8.54 0.10 10.46
CA LEU A 26 8.78 0.12 9.02
C LEU A 26 8.03 1.29 8.38
N LEU A 27 8.66 1.98 7.45
CA LEU A 27 7.99 2.92 6.56
C LEU A 27 7.74 2.22 5.22
N LEU A 28 6.50 2.23 4.76
CA LEU A 28 6.16 1.87 3.40
C LEU A 28 5.87 3.15 2.63
N ASP A 29 6.70 3.39 1.62
CA ASP A 29 6.82 4.63 0.87
C ASP A 29 7.16 5.87 1.71
N VAL A 30 7.81 6.81 1.07
CA VAL A 30 8.23 8.10 1.64
C VAL A 30 7.92 9.23 0.68
N GLY A 31 6.72 9.18 0.09
CA GLY A 31 6.23 10.12 -0.92
C GLY A 31 5.78 11.47 -0.36
N LEU A 32 5.60 11.57 0.95
CA LEU A 32 5.29 12.83 1.63
C LEU A 32 6.54 13.68 1.85
N SER A 33 6.36 14.94 2.30
CA SER A 33 7.50 15.72 2.76
C SER A 33 8.13 15.04 3.98
N GLY A 34 9.47 15.05 4.03
CA GLY A 34 10.16 14.48 5.18
C GLY A 34 9.78 15.15 6.51
N LYS A 35 9.37 16.43 6.49
CA LYS A 35 8.83 17.10 7.67
C LYS A 35 7.55 16.39 8.18
N ASN A 36 6.65 16.04 7.27
CA ASN A 36 5.38 15.37 7.64
C ASN A 36 5.62 13.95 8.17
N ILE A 37 6.54 13.20 7.52
CA ILE A 37 6.88 11.84 7.98
C ILE A 37 7.49 11.89 9.39
N ARG A 38 8.44 12.81 9.62
CA ARG A 38 9.07 12.99 10.93
C ARG A 38 8.06 13.42 12.00
N ALA A 39 7.13 14.31 11.66
CA ALA A 39 6.07 14.71 12.60
C ALA A 39 5.20 13.50 12.99
N ALA A 40 4.82 12.66 12.03
CA ALA A 40 4.03 11.46 12.30
C ALA A 40 4.80 10.43 13.15
N LEU A 41 6.10 10.25 12.92
CA LEU A 41 6.95 9.41 13.79
C LEU A 41 7.01 9.96 15.20
N ALA A 42 7.21 11.28 15.36
CA ALA A 42 7.24 11.93 16.68
C ALA A 42 5.89 11.80 17.43
N ASP A 43 4.76 11.98 16.73
CA ASP A 43 3.41 11.79 17.28
C ASP A 43 3.18 10.34 17.74
N ALA A 44 3.81 9.38 17.07
CA ALA A 44 3.82 7.97 17.48
C ALA A 44 4.86 7.63 18.57
N ASN A 45 5.65 8.62 19.04
CA ASN A 45 6.79 8.45 19.96
C ASN A 45 7.88 7.50 19.40
N ILE A 46 8.12 7.55 18.09
CA ILE A 46 9.14 6.77 17.39
C ILE A 46 10.23 7.74 16.93
N SER A 47 11.48 7.51 17.32
CA SER A 47 12.62 8.25 16.81
C SER A 47 13.02 7.75 15.41
N GLU A 48 13.67 8.58 14.62
CA GLU A 48 14.07 8.22 13.25
C GLU A 48 15.06 7.05 13.23
N ASP A 49 15.92 6.93 14.22
CA ASP A 49 16.88 5.83 14.38
C ASP A 49 16.24 4.50 14.82
N ALA A 50 15.00 4.54 15.34
CA ALA A 50 14.22 3.34 15.64
C ALA A 50 13.52 2.74 14.40
N VAL A 51 13.50 3.46 13.27
CA VAL A 51 12.99 2.91 12.01
C VAL A 51 13.96 1.84 11.49
N SER A 52 13.46 0.61 11.37
CA SER A 52 14.25 -0.56 11.00
C SER A 52 14.23 -0.86 9.49
N GLY A 53 13.25 -0.33 8.75
CA GLY A 53 13.14 -0.53 7.31
C GLY A 53 12.34 0.56 6.61
N ILE A 54 12.75 0.85 5.37
CA ILE A 54 12.02 1.70 4.42
C ILE A 54 11.76 0.85 3.17
N LEU A 55 10.51 0.53 2.90
CA LEU A 55 10.10 -0.21 1.72
C LEU A 55 9.54 0.75 0.69
N VAL A 56 9.88 0.55 -0.57
CA VAL A 56 9.42 1.41 -1.67
C VAL A 56 8.69 0.56 -2.70
N THR A 57 7.45 0.94 -3.00
CA THR A 57 6.59 0.23 -3.95
C THR A 57 7.07 0.43 -5.39
N HIS A 58 7.33 1.67 -5.79
CA HIS A 58 7.80 2.03 -7.13
C HIS A 58 8.40 3.45 -7.16
N GLU A 59 8.95 3.85 -8.32
CA GLU A 59 9.76 5.06 -8.47
C GLU A 59 9.00 6.38 -8.62
N HIS A 60 7.67 6.41 -8.70
CA HIS A 60 6.92 7.65 -8.87
C HIS A 60 7.14 8.61 -7.70
N VAL A 61 7.10 9.91 -8.00
CA VAL A 61 7.51 10.96 -7.07
C VAL A 61 6.70 10.98 -5.78
N ASP A 62 5.45 10.64 -5.85
CA ASP A 62 4.52 10.55 -4.71
C ASP A 62 4.74 9.30 -3.82
N HIS A 63 5.73 8.46 -4.15
CA HIS A 63 6.21 7.33 -3.34
C HIS A 63 7.66 7.50 -2.87
N VAL A 64 8.51 8.23 -3.63
CA VAL A 64 9.95 8.36 -3.35
C VAL A 64 10.42 9.79 -3.07
N LYS A 65 9.51 10.74 -2.88
CA LYS A 65 9.84 12.17 -2.73
C LYS A 65 10.94 12.43 -1.71
N SER A 66 10.89 11.80 -0.58
CA SER A 66 11.79 12.02 0.56
C SER A 66 12.80 10.89 0.80
N ILE A 67 12.94 9.92 -0.14
CA ILE A 67 13.82 8.76 0.07
C ILE A 67 15.27 9.16 0.41
N ARG A 68 15.83 10.16 -0.28
CA ARG A 68 17.16 10.69 0.00
C ARG A 68 17.32 11.19 1.43
N MET A 69 16.30 11.87 1.97
CA MET A 69 16.36 12.40 3.32
C MET A 69 16.11 11.31 4.35
N MET A 70 15.06 10.53 4.14
CA MET A 70 14.64 9.51 5.10
C MET A 70 15.69 8.40 5.24
N SER A 71 16.30 7.93 4.14
CA SER A 71 17.38 6.94 4.22
C SER A 71 18.61 7.45 4.96
N ARG A 72 18.82 8.77 5.01
CA ARG A 72 19.94 9.38 5.72
C ARG A 72 19.67 9.53 7.21
N ILE A 73 18.46 9.93 7.61
CA ILE A 73 18.13 10.15 9.04
C ILE A 73 17.70 8.88 9.76
N CYS A 74 17.11 7.92 9.06
CA CYS A 74 16.82 6.58 9.57
C CYS A 74 18.08 5.71 9.36
N GLU A 75 19.12 5.96 10.15
CA GLU A 75 20.45 5.36 9.94
C GLU A 75 20.48 3.84 10.05
N ASN A 76 19.57 3.28 10.83
CA ASN A 76 19.46 1.84 11.05
C ASN A 76 18.51 1.14 10.06
N ALA A 77 17.82 1.90 9.21
CA ALA A 77 16.84 1.33 8.30
C ALA A 77 17.51 0.64 7.11
N GLU A 78 17.10 -0.60 6.86
CA GLU A 78 17.31 -1.26 5.56
C GLU A 78 16.33 -0.64 4.54
N VAL A 79 16.81 -0.36 3.33
CA VAL A 79 15.96 0.16 2.24
C VAL A 79 15.69 -0.97 1.26
N ILE A 80 14.42 -1.30 1.08
CA ILE A 80 13.97 -2.39 0.21
C ILE A 80 13.22 -1.80 -0.98
N ALA A 81 13.63 -2.14 -2.19
CA ALA A 81 12.98 -1.76 -3.45
C ALA A 81 13.28 -2.77 -4.54
N SER A 82 12.47 -2.80 -5.60
CA SER A 82 12.81 -3.57 -6.78
C SER A 82 14.04 -2.99 -7.51
N ARG A 83 14.68 -3.80 -8.34
CA ARG A 83 15.78 -3.30 -9.17
C ARG A 83 15.29 -2.24 -10.15
N GLY A 84 14.11 -2.46 -10.75
CA GLY A 84 13.48 -1.51 -11.65
C GLY A 84 13.25 -0.17 -10.97
N THR A 85 12.63 -0.16 -9.79
CA THR A 85 12.40 1.04 -8.97
C THR A 85 13.70 1.77 -8.64
N ALA A 86 14.70 1.04 -8.13
CA ALA A 86 15.95 1.66 -7.69
C ALA A 86 16.75 2.26 -8.86
N HIS A 87 16.79 1.60 -10.02
CA HIS A 87 17.55 2.06 -11.19
C HIS A 87 16.84 3.21 -11.93
N ASN A 88 15.52 3.33 -11.82
CA ASN A 88 14.75 4.38 -12.50
C ASN A 88 14.43 5.58 -11.61
N CYS A 89 14.99 5.64 -10.41
CA CYS A 89 14.90 6.80 -9.52
C CYS A 89 16.29 7.31 -9.12
N ASP A 90 16.70 8.45 -9.66
CA ASP A 90 18.00 9.08 -9.38
C ASP A 90 18.26 9.30 -7.87
N LYS A 91 17.21 9.38 -7.07
CA LYS A 91 17.36 9.60 -5.62
C LYS A 91 17.95 8.40 -4.90
N PHE A 92 17.85 7.19 -5.46
CA PHE A 92 18.45 5.99 -4.87
C PHE A 92 19.97 6.00 -4.86
N GLN A 93 20.63 6.80 -5.71
CA GLN A 93 22.08 7.02 -5.64
C GLN A 93 22.56 7.58 -4.28
N TYR A 94 21.64 8.12 -3.47
CA TYR A 94 21.95 8.64 -2.13
C TYR A 94 21.65 7.64 -1.01
N VAL A 95 21.07 6.48 -1.34
CA VAL A 95 20.87 5.37 -0.39
C VAL A 95 22.20 4.64 -0.25
N PRO A 96 22.71 4.42 0.97
CA PRO A 96 23.93 3.64 1.16
C PRO A 96 23.77 2.22 0.59
N GLU A 97 24.77 1.79 -0.20
CA GLU A 97 24.72 0.52 -0.93
C GLU A 97 24.61 -0.70 0.01
N ASP A 98 25.26 -0.63 1.16
CA ASP A 98 25.24 -1.65 2.21
C ASP A 98 23.87 -1.77 2.92
N ARG A 99 22.98 -0.80 2.74
CA ARG A 99 21.61 -0.80 3.28
C ARG A 99 20.54 -0.97 2.22
N LEU A 100 20.90 -0.99 0.93
CA LEU A 100 19.97 -1.21 -0.16
C LEU A 100 19.83 -2.69 -0.47
N ARG A 101 18.65 -3.25 -0.25
CA ARG A 101 18.29 -4.61 -0.64
C ARG A 101 17.35 -4.58 -1.84
N TYR A 102 17.74 -5.28 -2.88
CA TYR A 102 16.85 -5.52 -4.00
C TYR A 102 15.85 -6.64 -3.69
N PHE A 103 14.61 -6.41 -4.12
CA PHE A 103 13.48 -7.28 -3.83
C PHE A 103 12.66 -7.48 -5.10
N SER A 104 12.17 -8.67 -5.33
CA SER A 104 11.34 -9.02 -6.49
C SER A 104 9.97 -9.51 -6.02
N ALA A 105 9.03 -9.61 -6.95
CA ALA A 105 7.76 -10.27 -6.67
C ALA A 105 8.00 -11.71 -6.17
N GLN A 106 7.23 -12.13 -5.17
CA GLN A 106 7.35 -13.39 -4.43
C GLN A 106 8.56 -13.52 -3.50
N ASP A 107 9.46 -12.54 -3.46
CA ASP A 107 10.50 -12.53 -2.43
C ASP A 107 9.89 -12.35 -1.04
N GLU A 108 10.50 -13.01 -0.07
CA GLU A 108 10.14 -12.91 1.34
C GLU A 108 11.36 -12.55 2.18
N THR A 109 11.16 -11.73 3.19
CA THR A 109 12.19 -11.38 4.16
C THR A 109 11.57 -11.15 5.54
N ARG A 110 12.42 -10.87 6.53
CA ARG A 110 12.01 -10.53 7.88
C ARG A 110 12.85 -9.38 8.41
N ILE A 111 12.16 -8.39 8.99
CA ILE A 111 12.82 -7.34 9.80
C ILE A 111 12.21 -7.40 11.19
N GLY A 112 13.04 -7.59 12.20
CA GLY A 112 12.54 -7.91 13.54
C GLY A 112 11.63 -9.14 13.54
N ASP A 113 10.42 -9.00 14.08
CA ASP A 113 9.40 -10.05 14.07
C ASP A 113 8.40 -9.97 12.92
N ILE A 114 8.53 -8.96 12.05
CA ILE A 114 7.62 -8.75 10.93
C ILE A 114 8.14 -9.49 9.70
N GLN A 115 7.37 -10.46 9.20
CA GLN A 115 7.58 -11.08 7.90
C GLN A 115 7.05 -10.15 6.82
N ILE A 116 7.77 -10.01 5.72
CA ILE A 116 7.48 -9.12 4.60
C ILE A 116 7.51 -9.94 3.33
N LYS A 117 6.49 -9.81 2.50
CA LYS A 117 6.43 -10.43 1.18
C LYS A 117 6.11 -9.37 0.13
N GLY A 118 6.84 -9.38 -0.99
CA GLY A 118 6.56 -8.59 -2.17
C GLY A 118 5.68 -9.35 -3.16
N PHE A 119 4.85 -8.65 -3.91
CA PHE A 119 4.08 -9.18 -5.03
C PHE A 119 3.94 -8.13 -6.13
N ALA A 120 3.76 -8.57 -7.39
CA ALA A 120 3.70 -7.66 -8.52
C ALA A 120 2.39 -6.85 -8.54
N LEU A 121 2.51 -5.55 -8.87
CA LEU A 121 1.38 -4.68 -9.16
C LEU A 121 1.26 -4.45 -10.67
N SER A 122 0.05 -4.18 -11.14
CA SER A 122 -0.20 -3.81 -12.54
C SER A 122 -0.23 -2.29 -12.67
N HIS A 123 0.95 -1.69 -12.82
CA HIS A 123 1.11 -0.23 -12.89
C HIS A 123 2.15 0.18 -13.92
N ASP A 124 2.09 1.41 -14.40
CA ASP A 124 3.01 1.99 -15.39
C ASP A 124 4.32 2.49 -14.75
N ALA A 125 4.94 1.61 -13.99
CA ALA A 125 6.25 1.77 -13.35
C ALA A 125 7.19 0.62 -13.79
N CYS A 126 8.49 0.74 -13.49
CA CYS A 126 9.48 -0.20 -14.02
C CYS A 126 9.37 -1.62 -13.44
N GLU A 127 9.09 -1.74 -12.17
CA GLU A 127 8.95 -3.03 -11.48
C GLU A 127 8.17 -2.78 -10.16
N PRO A 128 6.88 -2.43 -10.25
CA PRO A 128 6.11 -2.02 -9.09
C PRO A 128 5.76 -3.20 -8.19
N LEU A 129 5.90 -3.01 -6.88
CA LEU A 129 5.62 -4.02 -5.86
C LEU A 129 4.54 -3.56 -4.89
N GLY A 130 3.58 -4.44 -4.63
CA GLY A 130 2.77 -4.40 -3.41
C GLY A 130 3.47 -5.17 -2.29
N PHE A 131 3.06 -4.92 -1.05
CA PHE A 131 3.65 -5.57 0.11
C PHE A 131 2.60 -6.14 1.05
N SER A 132 2.86 -7.34 1.56
CA SER A 132 2.15 -7.88 2.70
C SER A 132 3.10 -8.06 3.89
N PHE A 133 2.55 -7.80 5.08
CA PHE A 133 3.24 -7.86 6.35
C PHE A 133 2.53 -8.86 7.25
N ARG A 134 3.28 -9.76 7.87
CA ARG A 134 2.69 -10.76 8.77
C ARG A 134 3.47 -10.83 10.09
N LYS A 135 2.73 -10.87 11.17
CA LYS A 135 3.24 -11.24 12.48
C LYS A 135 2.19 -12.07 13.21
N ASP A 136 2.59 -13.20 13.77
CA ASP A 136 1.70 -14.17 14.38
C ASP A 136 0.53 -14.52 13.44
N ASN A 137 -0.71 -14.28 13.87
CA ASN A 137 -1.90 -14.52 13.09
C ASN A 137 -2.47 -13.27 12.37
N THR A 138 -1.73 -12.16 12.38
CA THR A 138 -2.19 -10.91 11.74
C THR A 138 -1.48 -10.70 10.43
N LYS A 139 -2.24 -10.50 9.35
CA LYS A 139 -1.73 -10.12 8.03
C LYS A 139 -2.27 -8.75 7.62
N ILE A 140 -1.37 -7.85 7.25
CA ILE A 140 -1.67 -6.56 6.64
C ILE A 140 -1.20 -6.60 5.19
N THR A 141 -2.06 -6.23 4.25
CA THR A 141 -1.68 -6.12 2.83
C THR A 141 -1.94 -4.70 2.33
N VAL A 142 -1.02 -4.17 1.56
CA VAL A 142 -1.12 -2.84 0.95
C VAL A 142 -1.04 -2.97 -0.56
N VAL A 143 -2.10 -2.53 -1.24
CA VAL A 143 -2.27 -2.52 -2.68
C VAL A 143 -2.66 -1.11 -3.10
N THR A 144 -1.68 -0.34 -3.55
CA THR A 144 -1.85 0.99 -4.14
C THR A 144 -1.20 0.98 -5.52
N ASP A 145 -1.71 1.81 -6.41
CA ASP A 145 -1.16 1.93 -7.76
C ASP A 145 -1.25 0.62 -8.56
N THR A 146 -2.48 0.22 -8.81
CA THR A 146 -2.77 -0.90 -9.70
C THR A 146 -4.01 -0.61 -10.55
N GLY A 147 -3.92 -0.81 -11.85
CA GLY A 147 -5.06 -0.63 -12.76
C GLY A 147 -6.03 -1.81 -12.74
N THR A 148 -5.58 -2.97 -12.29
CA THR A 148 -6.40 -4.18 -12.19
C THR A 148 -5.94 -5.08 -11.05
N VAL A 149 -6.86 -5.90 -10.52
CA VAL A 149 -6.56 -6.92 -9.51
C VAL A 149 -6.24 -8.23 -10.22
N THR A 150 -4.96 -8.52 -10.38
CA THR A 150 -4.48 -9.79 -10.95
C THR A 150 -4.75 -10.96 -9.98
N ASP A 151 -4.64 -12.19 -10.47
CA ASP A 151 -4.78 -13.37 -9.60
C ASP A 151 -3.72 -13.38 -8.48
N GLU A 152 -2.52 -12.87 -8.74
CA GLU A 152 -1.46 -12.74 -7.73
C GLU A 152 -1.87 -11.73 -6.63
N ILE A 153 -2.36 -10.55 -7.01
CA ILE A 153 -2.87 -9.55 -6.06
C ILE A 153 -4.05 -10.16 -5.26
N TYR A 154 -4.95 -10.86 -5.96
CA TYR A 154 -6.11 -11.48 -5.33
C TYR A 154 -5.72 -12.51 -4.26
N GLU A 155 -4.77 -13.40 -4.55
CA GLU A 155 -4.27 -14.37 -3.57
C GLU A 155 -3.66 -13.71 -2.33
N GLU A 156 -3.05 -12.53 -2.49
CA GLU A 156 -2.51 -11.79 -1.35
C GLU A 156 -3.60 -11.10 -0.52
N ILE A 157 -4.60 -10.47 -1.17
CA ILE A 157 -5.61 -9.71 -0.43
C ILE A 157 -6.64 -10.60 0.28
N ARG A 158 -7.02 -11.74 -0.30
CA ARG A 158 -8.11 -12.58 0.21
C ARG A 158 -7.86 -13.13 1.62
N THR A 159 -6.60 -13.20 2.06
CA THR A 159 -6.20 -13.68 3.39
C THR A 159 -5.85 -12.56 4.38
N SER A 160 -6.12 -11.31 4.04
CA SER A 160 -5.74 -10.16 4.85
C SER A 160 -6.70 -9.93 6.02
N ASP A 161 -6.17 -9.56 7.18
CA ASP A 161 -6.94 -9.07 8.33
C ASP A 161 -7.11 -7.54 8.28
N VAL A 162 -6.10 -6.86 7.72
CA VAL A 162 -6.17 -5.43 7.39
C VAL A 162 -5.73 -5.27 5.94
N LEU A 163 -6.54 -4.62 5.15
CA LEU A 163 -6.28 -4.35 3.74
C LEU A 163 -6.31 -2.84 3.47
N VAL A 164 -5.19 -2.32 2.99
CA VAL A 164 -5.13 -1.00 2.36
C VAL A 164 -5.29 -1.21 0.87
N MET A 165 -6.38 -0.70 0.30
CA MET A 165 -6.76 -0.96 -1.09
C MET A 165 -6.98 0.33 -1.84
N GLU A 166 -6.43 0.42 -3.05
CA GLU A 166 -6.66 1.57 -3.90
C GLU A 166 -8.13 1.74 -4.25
N ALA A 167 -8.61 2.98 -4.12
CA ALA A 167 -9.88 3.46 -4.66
C ALA A 167 -9.62 4.85 -5.25
N ASN A 168 -8.92 4.87 -6.39
CA ASN A 168 -8.32 6.10 -6.89
C ASN A 168 -9.36 7.10 -7.37
N HIS A 169 -10.31 6.68 -8.20
CA HIS A 169 -11.18 7.62 -8.88
C HIS A 169 -12.63 7.13 -8.99
N GLU A 170 -13.53 8.10 -8.98
CA GLU A 170 -14.89 7.92 -9.44
C GLU A 170 -14.90 8.07 -10.96
N VAL A 171 -15.40 7.05 -11.68
CA VAL A 171 -15.33 6.99 -13.15
C VAL A 171 -15.99 8.21 -13.79
N SER A 172 -17.19 8.59 -13.33
CA SER A 172 -17.93 9.75 -13.85
C SER A 172 -17.18 11.08 -13.63
N MET A 173 -16.53 11.25 -12.48
CA MET A 173 -15.72 12.45 -12.20
C MET A 173 -14.49 12.50 -13.10
N LEU A 174 -13.83 11.36 -13.34
CA LEU A 174 -12.68 11.29 -14.24
C LEU A 174 -13.07 11.59 -15.67
N GLU A 175 -14.17 10.99 -16.18
CA GLU A 175 -14.63 11.19 -17.55
C GLU A 175 -15.06 12.64 -17.83
N MET A 176 -15.75 13.27 -16.89
CA MET A 176 -16.18 14.67 -17.00
C MET A 176 -15.13 15.67 -16.52
N GLY A 177 -14.07 15.21 -15.87
CA GLY A 177 -13.05 16.04 -15.25
C GLY A 177 -12.13 16.74 -16.24
N PRO A 178 -11.23 17.63 -15.73
CA PRO A 178 -10.43 18.51 -16.56
C PRO A 178 -9.22 17.84 -17.24
N TYR A 179 -8.93 16.58 -16.95
CA TYR A 179 -7.75 15.90 -17.49
C TYR A 179 -7.84 15.71 -19.01
N PRO A 180 -6.72 15.89 -19.74
CA PRO A 180 -6.65 15.56 -21.17
C PRO A 180 -7.00 14.09 -21.43
N TYR A 181 -7.57 13.80 -22.60
CA TYR A 181 -7.99 12.44 -22.96
C TYR A 181 -6.89 11.37 -22.83
N PRO A 182 -5.61 11.61 -23.22
CA PRO A 182 -4.56 10.63 -23.01
C PRO A 182 -4.32 10.28 -21.54
N VAL A 183 -4.45 11.26 -20.64
CA VAL A 183 -4.30 11.04 -19.19
C VAL A 183 -5.46 10.20 -18.65
N LYS A 184 -6.68 10.51 -19.07
CA LYS A 184 -7.86 9.70 -18.70
C LYS A 184 -7.73 8.26 -19.15
N ARG A 185 -7.29 8.03 -20.39
CA ARG A 185 -7.05 6.68 -20.92
C ARG A 185 -5.98 5.92 -20.14
N ARG A 186 -4.90 6.61 -19.75
CA ARG A 186 -3.85 6.04 -18.91
C ARG A 186 -4.42 5.59 -17.56
N ILE A 187 -5.16 6.47 -16.87
CA ILE A 187 -5.76 6.18 -15.57
C ILE A 187 -6.72 4.98 -15.65
N LEU A 188 -7.53 4.89 -16.71
CA LEU A 188 -8.52 3.82 -16.91
C LEU A 188 -7.92 2.51 -17.47
N SER A 189 -6.62 2.45 -17.75
CA SER A 189 -5.99 1.25 -18.29
C SER A 189 -5.66 0.22 -17.20
N ASP A 190 -5.40 -1.02 -17.60
CA ASP A 190 -4.98 -2.10 -16.69
C ASP A 190 -3.67 -1.80 -15.94
N GLN A 191 -2.88 -0.85 -16.44
CA GLN A 191 -1.67 -0.34 -15.79
C GLN A 191 -1.86 1.05 -15.17
N GLY A 192 -3.09 1.54 -15.11
CA GLY A 192 -3.44 2.82 -14.50
C GLY A 192 -3.73 2.72 -13.02
N HIS A 193 -4.95 3.05 -12.65
CA HIS A 193 -5.42 3.07 -11.26
C HIS A 193 -6.78 2.43 -11.10
N LEU A 194 -7.01 1.79 -9.96
CA LEU A 194 -8.25 1.11 -9.65
C LEU A 194 -9.37 2.13 -9.37
N SER A 195 -10.49 1.99 -10.06
CA SER A 195 -11.68 2.82 -9.77
C SER A 195 -12.36 2.40 -8.46
N ASN A 196 -13.23 3.28 -7.92
CA ASN A 196 -14.04 2.95 -6.75
C ASN A 196 -14.89 1.69 -6.98
N VAL A 197 -15.47 1.54 -8.18
CA VAL A 197 -16.29 0.36 -8.56
C VAL A 197 -15.43 -0.90 -8.58
N ALA A 198 -14.28 -0.89 -9.27
CA ALA A 198 -13.40 -2.03 -9.36
C ALA A 198 -12.82 -2.44 -7.98
N CYS A 199 -12.56 -1.46 -7.11
CA CYS A 199 -12.22 -1.72 -5.70
C CYS A 199 -13.36 -2.47 -5.00
N GLY A 200 -14.60 -1.99 -5.14
CA GLY A 200 -15.79 -2.64 -4.56
C GLY A 200 -15.98 -4.07 -5.05
N GLU A 201 -15.84 -4.32 -6.36
CA GLU A 201 -15.94 -5.65 -6.96
C GLU A 201 -14.86 -6.62 -6.42
N ALA A 202 -13.61 -6.15 -6.31
CA ALA A 202 -12.53 -6.94 -5.72
C ALA A 202 -12.80 -7.30 -4.25
N LEU A 203 -13.34 -6.36 -3.48
CA LEU A 203 -13.73 -6.58 -2.08
C LEU A 203 -14.92 -7.54 -1.97
N THR A 204 -15.92 -7.44 -2.84
CA THR A 204 -17.06 -8.37 -2.90
C THR A 204 -16.55 -9.80 -3.10
N ARG A 205 -15.75 -10.04 -4.15
CA ARG A 205 -15.14 -11.35 -4.42
C ARG A 205 -14.34 -11.87 -3.22
N MET A 206 -13.55 -10.99 -2.59
CA MET A 206 -12.77 -11.37 -1.41
C MET A 206 -13.66 -11.82 -0.23
N LEU A 207 -14.78 -11.13 0.00
CA LEU A 207 -15.70 -11.45 1.09
C LEU A 207 -16.50 -12.74 0.82
N GLU A 208 -16.89 -12.99 -0.43
CA GLU A 208 -17.55 -14.23 -0.85
C GLU A 208 -16.67 -15.46 -0.66
N ASP A 209 -15.39 -15.37 -1.02
CA ASP A 209 -14.44 -16.47 -0.88
C ASP A 209 -13.97 -16.70 0.57
N ARG A 210 -14.11 -15.71 1.45
CA ARG A 210 -13.58 -15.73 2.81
C ARG A 210 -14.13 -16.87 3.69
N PRO A 211 -15.40 -17.26 3.63
CA PRO A 211 -15.91 -18.38 4.41
C PRO A 211 -15.26 -19.73 4.09
N SER A 212 -14.75 -19.91 2.88
CA SER A 212 -14.05 -21.14 2.46
C SER A 212 -12.58 -21.17 2.91
N LEU A 213 -12.03 -20.04 3.34
CA LEU A 213 -10.64 -19.87 3.74
C LEU A 213 -10.51 -19.89 5.27
N SER A 214 -10.55 -21.07 5.87
CA SER A 214 -10.32 -21.23 7.32
C SER A 214 -8.90 -20.87 7.79
N LEU A 215 -8.20 -19.99 7.08
CA LEU A 215 -6.75 -19.81 7.20
C LEU A 215 -6.31 -18.71 8.17
N THR A 216 -7.15 -17.74 8.44
CA THR A 216 -6.84 -16.66 9.41
C THR A 216 -7.81 -16.64 10.58
N GLY A 217 -8.60 -17.71 10.69
CA GLY A 217 -9.74 -17.84 11.58
C GLY A 217 -9.41 -17.55 13.04
N HIS A 218 -9.44 -16.29 13.42
CA HIS A 218 -9.94 -15.97 14.74
C HIS A 218 -11.46 -16.04 14.64
N PRO A 219 -12.10 -17.11 15.17
CA PRO A 219 -13.54 -17.09 15.28
C PRO A 219 -13.91 -15.87 16.12
N CYS A 220 -14.81 -15.03 15.61
CA CYS A 220 -15.55 -14.13 16.50
C CYS A 220 -16.21 -14.99 17.58
N GLU A 221 -16.52 -14.42 18.74
CA GLU A 221 -17.15 -15.12 19.87
C GLU A 221 -18.42 -15.91 19.48
N ASP A 222 -19.02 -15.61 18.32
CA ASP A 222 -20.20 -16.24 17.72
C ASP A 222 -19.87 -17.21 16.56
N GLY A 223 -18.59 -17.58 16.37
CA GLY A 223 -18.16 -18.56 15.34
C GLY A 223 -18.12 -18.03 13.90
N LYS A 224 -18.32 -16.71 13.70
CA LYS A 224 -18.15 -16.05 12.41
C LYS A 224 -16.70 -15.62 12.21
N LEU A 225 -16.22 -15.68 10.96
CA LEU A 225 -14.93 -15.12 10.60
C LEU A 225 -14.94 -13.60 10.82
N ALA A 226 -13.88 -13.07 11.46
CA ALA A 226 -13.73 -11.63 11.57
C ALA A 226 -13.61 -11.01 10.18
N LEU A 227 -14.42 -9.99 9.90
CA LEU A 227 -14.30 -9.22 8.67
C LEU A 227 -12.97 -8.46 8.67
N PRO A 228 -12.29 -8.33 7.51
CA PRO A 228 -11.08 -7.53 7.40
C PRO A 228 -11.39 -6.07 7.67
N LYS A 229 -10.41 -5.35 8.20
CA LYS A 229 -10.46 -3.89 8.24
C LYS A 229 -9.99 -3.36 6.89
N ILE A 230 -10.82 -2.59 6.22
CA ILE A 230 -10.51 -2.00 4.91
C ILE A 230 -10.19 -0.53 5.07
N LEU A 231 -9.07 -0.10 4.50
CA LEU A 231 -8.67 1.29 4.36
C LEU A 231 -8.62 1.62 2.86
N LEU A 232 -9.56 2.43 2.37
CA LEU A 232 -9.53 2.95 1.00
C LEU A 232 -8.41 3.98 0.89
N ALA A 233 -7.55 3.83 -0.11
CA ALA A 233 -6.29 4.54 -0.20
C ALA A 233 -6.03 5.09 -1.60
N HIS A 234 -4.99 5.90 -1.74
CA HIS A 234 -4.51 6.47 -2.99
C HIS A 234 -5.61 7.22 -3.79
N LEU A 235 -6.46 7.96 -3.06
CA LEU A 235 -7.55 8.71 -3.67
C LEU A 235 -7.01 9.87 -4.51
N SER A 236 -7.53 10.01 -5.73
CA SER A 236 -7.26 11.15 -6.59
C SER A 236 -7.79 12.44 -5.93
N THR A 237 -6.94 13.45 -5.82
CA THR A 237 -7.34 14.77 -5.29
C THR A 237 -8.25 15.54 -6.22
N THR A 238 -8.39 15.12 -7.51
CA THR A 238 -9.20 15.79 -8.54
C THR A 238 -10.45 14.99 -8.89
N ASN A 239 -10.33 13.66 -8.97
CA ASN A 239 -11.38 12.81 -9.52
C ASN A 239 -12.00 11.89 -8.46
N ASN A 240 -11.84 12.22 -7.18
CA ASN A 240 -12.44 11.48 -6.08
C ASN A 240 -12.64 12.37 -4.85
N THR A 241 -13.39 11.85 -3.90
CA THR A 241 -13.47 12.33 -2.52
C THR A 241 -13.57 11.13 -1.59
N PRO A 242 -13.16 11.24 -0.31
CA PRO A 242 -13.35 10.15 0.65
C PRO A 242 -14.82 9.69 0.76
N PHE A 243 -15.75 10.64 0.63
CA PHE A 243 -17.18 10.34 0.67
C PHE A 243 -17.62 9.51 -0.54
N ASN A 244 -17.23 9.90 -1.76
CA ASN A 244 -17.60 9.17 -2.98
C ASN A 244 -16.95 7.77 -2.99
N ALA A 245 -15.67 7.67 -2.63
CA ALA A 245 -15.00 6.37 -2.54
C ALA A 245 -15.74 5.41 -1.60
N ALA A 246 -16.03 5.87 -0.38
CA ALA A 246 -16.74 5.06 0.61
C ALA A 246 -18.18 4.72 0.17
N LEU A 247 -18.90 5.67 -0.45
CA LEU A 247 -20.25 5.45 -0.93
C LEU A 247 -20.29 4.43 -2.06
N THR A 248 -19.49 4.63 -3.12
CA THR A 248 -19.48 3.74 -4.28
C THR A 248 -19.05 2.32 -3.90
N VAL A 249 -17.99 2.18 -3.10
CA VAL A 249 -17.53 0.85 -2.62
C VAL A 249 -18.64 0.17 -1.81
N ARG A 250 -19.30 0.88 -0.90
CA ARG A 250 -20.41 0.32 -0.13
C ARG A 250 -21.57 -0.09 -1.01
N ASP A 251 -21.97 0.76 -1.97
CA ASP A 251 -23.09 0.48 -2.86
C ASP A 251 -22.81 -0.79 -3.70
N VAL A 252 -21.57 -1.03 -4.12
CA VAL A 252 -21.16 -2.27 -4.81
C VAL A 252 -21.28 -3.47 -3.86
N LEU A 253 -20.82 -3.33 -2.62
CA LEU A 253 -20.90 -4.40 -1.61
C LEU A 253 -22.35 -4.75 -1.23
N ASP A 254 -23.24 -3.75 -1.18
CA ASP A 254 -24.66 -3.94 -0.80
C ASP A 254 -25.50 -4.55 -1.94
N GLN A 255 -25.02 -4.53 -3.20
CA GLN A 255 -25.71 -5.09 -4.36
C GLN A 255 -25.42 -6.58 -4.60
N ASN A 256 -24.41 -7.11 -3.93
CA ASN A 256 -23.94 -8.49 -4.05
C ASN A 256 -24.03 -9.22 -2.72
#